data_bda7c7c759f61e818662517ecf55198e
#
_entry.id   bda7c7c759f61e818662517ecf55198e
#
_cell.length_a   1.000
_cell.length_b   1.000
_cell.length_c   1.000
_cell.angle_alpha   90.00
_cell.angle_beta   90.00
_cell.angle_gamma   90.00
#
_symmetry.space_group_name_H-M   'P 1'
#
loop_
_entity.id
_entity.type
_entity.pdbx_description
1 polymer ?
#
loop_
_entity_poly.entity_id
_entity_poly.type
_entity_poly.pdbx_seq_one_letter_code
_entity_poly.pdbx_strand_id
1 'polypeptide(L)'
;TDFGEWEGLTFSEAAERDTELHLSWLGDTSVPPPDGESFDAVAARVLGAHQRIIAEYAGQTVLVVSHVTPIKTLLRHALDAGPAILYRLHLDLASLSIAEFYPDGAASVRLVNQTAYL
;
A
#
# COMPACT_ATOMS: atom_id res chain seq x y z
N THR A 1 -1.30 7.61 -2.97
CA THR A 1 -2.37 7.16 -3.89
C THR A 1 -3.18 8.34 -4.38
N ASP A 2 -3.33 8.44 -5.69
CA ASP A 2 -4.19 9.44 -6.30
C ASP A 2 -5.62 8.89 -6.42
N PHE A 3 -6.53 9.43 -5.63
CA PHE A 3 -7.94 9.04 -5.67
C PHE A 3 -8.78 9.84 -6.68
N GLY A 4 -8.14 10.71 -7.46
CA GLY A 4 -8.80 11.46 -8.53
C GLY A 4 -10.00 12.25 -8.04
N GLU A 5 -11.14 12.04 -8.67
CA GLU A 5 -12.38 12.76 -8.31
C GLU A 5 -12.97 12.38 -6.95
N TRP A 6 -12.44 11.32 -6.31
CA TRP A 6 -12.84 10.97 -4.94
C TRP A 6 -11.96 11.62 -3.86
N GLU A 7 -10.99 12.42 -4.24
CA GLU A 7 -10.19 13.19 -3.28
C GLU A 7 -11.09 14.08 -2.42
N GLY A 8 -10.86 14.05 -1.11
CA GLY A 8 -11.64 14.82 -0.15
C GLY A 8 -13.02 14.23 0.20
N LEU A 9 -13.41 13.12 -0.43
CA LEU A 9 -14.66 12.42 -0.10
C LEU A 9 -14.41 11.32 0.93
N THR A 10 -15.43 11.06 1.76
CA THR A 10 -15.46 9.82 2.55
C THR A 10 -15.79 8.64 1.65
N PHE A 11 -15.57 7.41 2.13
CA PHE A 11 -15.99 6.21 1.40
C PHE A 11 -17.48 6.20 1.11
N SER A 12 -18.32 6.64 2.04
CA SER A 12 -19.75 6.73 1.86
C SER A 12 -20.13 7.72 0.76
N GLU A 13 -19.48 8.88 0.74
CA GLU A 13 -19.72 9.90 -0.29
C GLU A 13 -19.30 9.43 -1.69
N ALA A 14 -18.15 8.77 -1.81
CA ALA A 14 -17.71 8.18 -3.06
C ALA A 14 -18.65 7.07 -3.54
N ALA A 15 -19.13 6.23 -2.63
CA ALA A 15 -20.09 5.17 -2.94
C ALA A 15 -21.45 5.73 -3.40
N GLU A 16 -21.91 6.82 -2.82
CA GLU A 16 -23.16 7.49 -3.25
C GLU A 16 -23.01 8.12 -4.62
N ARG A 17 -21.86 8.74 -4.89
CA ARG A 17 -21.59 9.41 -6.15
C ARG A 17 -21.43 8.45 -7.32
N ASP A 18 -20.67 7.37 -7.13
CA ASP A 18 -20.30 6.41 -8.17
C ASP A 18 -20.51 4.97 -7.68
N THR A 19 -21.74 4.60 -7.38
CA THR A 19 -22.10 3.37 -6.67
C THR A 19 -21.53 2.10 -7.31
N GLU A 20 -21.74 1.92 -8.61
CA GLU A 20 -21.28 0.71 -9.32
C GLU A 20 -19.76 0.66 -9.44
N LEU A 21 -19.13 1.78 -9.76
CA LEU A 21 -17.69 1.88 -9.86
C LEU A 21 -17.02 1.64 -8.50
N HIS A 22 -17.59 2.20 -7.43
CA HIS A 22 -17.08 2.01 -6.08
C HIS A 22 -17.16 0.54 -5.64
N LEU A 23 -18.23 -0.17 -5.96
CA LEU A 23 -18.35 -1.60 -5.69
C LEU A 23 -17.28 -2.41 -6.45
N SER A 24 -17.05 -2.09 -7.71
CA SER A 24 -16.00 -2.73 -8.51
C SER A 24 -14.61 -2.45 -7.94
N TRP A 25 -14.36 -1.21 -7.54
CA TRP A 25 -13.11 -0.76 -6.96
C TRP A 25 -12.79 -1.48 -5.64
N LEU A 26 -13.81 -1.76 -4.81
CA LEU A 26 -13.63 -2.50 -3.55
C LEU A 26 -13.21 -3.97 -3.73
N GLY A 27 -13.45 -4.55 -4.89
CA GLY A 27 -13.17 -5.97 -5.14
C GLY A 27 -12.08 -6.23 -6.19
N ASP A 28 -11.57 -5.19 -6.85
CA ASP A 28 -10.64 -5.34 -7.97
C ASP A 28 -9.59 -4.24 -7.94
N THR A 29 -8.33 -4.61 -7.69
CA THR A 29 -7.21 -3.67 -7.60
C THR A 29 -6.83 -3.02 -8.92
N SER A 30 -7.32 -3.52 -10.04
CA SER A 30 -7.10 -2.92 -11.37
C SER A 30 -8.05 -1.76 -11.68
N VAL A 31 -9.13 -1.60 -10.91
CA VAL A 31 -10.14 -0.55 -11.13
C VAL A 31 -9.71 0.75 -10.46
N PRO A 32 -9.52 1.85 -11.23
CA PRO A 32 -9.18 3.14 -10.64
C PRO A 32 -10.44 3.93 -10.26
N PRO A 33 -10.31 4.87 -9.31
CA PRO A 33 -11.29 5.95 -9.18
C PRO A 33 -11.30 6.80 -10.46
N PRO A 34 -12.37 7.58 -10.70
CA PRO A 34 -12.38 8.53 -11.85
C PRO A 34 -11.19 9.48 -11.77
N ASP A 35 -10.41 9.59 -12.84
CA ASP A 35 -9.18 10.39 -12.91
C ASP A 35 -8.11 10.08 -11.86
N GLY A 36 -8.18 8.93 -11.23
CA GLY A 36 -7.23 8.49 -10.22
C GLY A 36 -6.40 7.30 -10.65
N GLU A 37 -5.59 6.78 -9.73
CA GLU A 37 -4.80 5.59 -9.96
C GLU A 37 -5.41 4.35 -9.29
N SER A 38 -5.33 3.21 -9.96
CA SER A 38 -5.69 1.92 -9.39
C SER A 38 -4.66 1.49 -8.34
N PHE A 39 -5.00 0.57 -7.48
CA PHE A 39 -4.03 -0.02 -6.56
C PHE A 39 -2.93 -0.79 -7.29
N ASP A 40 -3.23 -1.37 -8.47
CA ASP A 40 -2.20 -1.98 -9.30
C ASP A 40 -1.19 -0.95 -9.82
N ALA A 41 -1.63 0.24 -10.19
CA ALA A 41 -0.74 1.34 -10.59
C ALA A 41 0.11 1.82 -9.41
N VAL A 42 -0.48 1.95 -8.22
CA VAL A 42 0.26 2.25 -6.98
C VAL A 42 1.32 1.17 -6.73
N ALA A 43 0.97 -0.10 -6.87
CA ALA A 43 1.90 -1.21 -6.65
C ALA A 43 3.10 -1.14 -7.60
N ALA A 44 2.87 -0.89 -8.88
CA ALA A 44 3.95 -0.77 -9.87
C ALA A 44 4.93 0.36 -9.50
N ARG A 45 4.41 1.51 -9.12
CA ARG A 45 5.18 2.69 -8.71
C ARG A 45 5.98 2.43 -7.42
N VAL A 46 5.33 1.84 -6.43
CA VAL A 46 5.95 1.54 -5.12
C VAL A 46 7.04 0.48 -5.25
N LEU A 47 6.81 -0.58 -6.02
CA LEU A 47 7.81 -1.62 -6.23
C LEU A 47 9.01 -1.12 -7.01
N GLY A 48 8.82 -0.17 -7.94
CA GLY A 48 9.95 0.51 -8.60
C GLY A 48 10.81 1.29 -7.61
N ALA A 49 10.20 2.03 -6.70
CA ALA A 49 10.91 2.74 -5.63
C ALA A 49 11.64 1.76 -4.68
N HIS A 50 10.97 0.67 -4.32
CA HIS A 50 11.55 -0.39 -3.48
C HIS A 50 12.81 -0.99 -4.11
N GLN A 51 12.78 -1.31 -5.41
CA GLN A 51 13.94 -1.84 -6.12
C GLN A 51 15.12 -0.86 -6.10
N ARG A 52 14.89 0.43 -6.25
CA ARG A 52 15.94 1.46 -6.16
C ARG A 52 16.54 1.53 -4.75
N ILE A 53 15.71 1.46 -3.72
CA ILE A 53 16.17 1.47 -2.32
C ILE A 53 17.04 0.24 -2.04
N ILE A 54 16.61 -0.95 -2.43
CA ILE A 54 17.34 -2.19 -2.26
C ILE A 54 18.70 -2.14 -2.98
N ALA A 55 18.74 -1.63 -4.19
CA ALA A 55 19.98 -1.52 -4.97
C ALA A 55 20.97 -0.53 -4.36
N GLU A 56 20.48 0.61 -3.85
CA GLU A 56 21.33 1.70 -3.38
C GLU A 56 21.77 1.53 -1.92
N TYR A 57 20.91 0.95 -1.08
CA TYR A 57 21.11 0.87 0.37
C TYR A 57 21.18 -0.57 0.89
N ALA A 58 21.66 -1.51 0.09
CA ALA A 58 21.78 -2.92 0.50
C ALA A 58 22.58 -3.04 1.82
N GLY A 59 22.07 -3.87 2.73
CA GLY A 59 22.68 -4.08 4.04
C GLY A 59 22.43 -2.96 5.06
N GLN A 60 21.63 -1.97 4.72
CA GLN A 60 21.34 -0.82 5.58
C GLN A 60 19.89 -0.83 6.04
N THR A 61 19.63 -0.08 7.12
CA THR A 61 18.26 0.18 7.60
C THR A 61 17.80 1.52 7.04
N VAL A 62 16.67 1.51 6.36
CA VAL A 62 16.08 2.69 5.71
C VAL A 62 14.72 2.97 6.34
N LEU A 63 14.50 4.21 6.76
CA LEU A 63 13.19 4.67 7.19
C LEU A 63 12.43 5.23 5.99
N VAL A 64 11.25 4.65 5.72
CA VAL A 64 10.34 5.11 4.67
C VAL A 64 9.11 5.72 5.32
N VAL A 65 8.83 6.97 5.03
CA VAL A 65 7.61 7.66 5.48
C VAL A 65 6.67 7.77 4.30
N SER A 66 5.48 7.21 4.43
CA SER A 66 4.53 7.16 3.33
C SER A 66 3.08 7.13 3.85
N HIS A 67 2.20 6.54 3.09
CA HIS A 67 0.77 6.47 3.34
C HIS A 67 0.29 5.02 3.35
N VAL A 68 -0.98 4.80 3.70
CA VAL A 68 -1.55 3.47 3.95
C VAL A 68 -1.33 2.50 2.78
N THR A 69 -1.77 2.84 1.57
CA THR A 69 -1.71 1.89 0.45
C THR A 69 -0.29 1.58 -0.01
N PRO A 70 0.63 2.55 -0.16
CA PRO A 70 2.02 2.23 -0.44
C PRO A 70 2.68 1.33 0.61
N ILE A 71 2.44 1.58 1.89
CA ILE A 71 3.00 0.76 2.98
C ILE A 71 2.41 -0.66 2.93
N LYS A 72 1.10 -0.80 2.76
CA LYS A 72 0.47 -2.12 2.56
C LYS A 72 1.05 -2.86 1.37
N THR A 73 1.36 -2.15 0.29
CA THR A 73 1.97 -2.71 -0.91
C THR A 73 3.35 -3.29 -0.63
N LEU A 74 4.18 -2.60 0.15
CA LEU A 74 5.49 -3.11 0.57
C LEU A 74 5.35 -4.34 1.47
N LEU A 75 4.43 -4.33 2.41
CA LEU A 75 4.15 -5.47 3.29
C LEU A 75 3.62 -6.67 2.50
N ARG A 76 2.72 -6.43 1.55
CA ARG A 76 2.21 -7.45 0.63
C ARG A 76 3.35 -8.10 -0.15
N HIS A 77 4.27 -7.30 -0.67
CA HIS A 77 5.43 -7.79 -1.40
C HIS A 77 6.35 -8.63 -0.50
N ALA A 78 6.63 -8.13 0.71
CA ALA A 78 7.44 -8.86 1.68
C ALA A 78 6.84 -10.21 2.09
N LEU A 79 5.51 -10.28 2.19
CA LEU A 79 4.77 -11.50 2.55
C LEU A 79 4.51 -12.43 1.37
N ASP A 80 4.84 -12.00 0.15
CA ASP A 80 4.47 -12.70 -1.09
C ASP A 80 2.97 -13.01 -1.16
N ALA A 81 2.15 -12.03 -0.77
CA ALA A 81 0.70 -12.15 -0.65
C ALA A 81 -0.02 -11.63 -1.89
N GLY A 82 -1.25 -12.11 -2.09
CA GLY A 82 -2.12 -11.63 -3.16
C GLY A 82 -2.77 -10.29 -2.84
N PRO A 83 -3.52 -9.72 -3.79
CA PRO A 83 -4.09 -8.36 -3.68
C PRO A 83 -5.13 -8.22 -2.55
N ALA A 84 -5.75 -9.28 -2.10
CA ALA A 84 -6.76 -9.25 -1.05
C ALA A 84 -6.25 -8.67 0.28
N ILE A 85 -4.94 -8.72 0.53
CA ILE A 85 -4.36 -8.17 1.76
C ILE A 85 -4.60 -6.66 1.89
N LEU A 86 -4.70 -5.95 0.77
CA LEU A 86 -4.95 -4.50 0.77
C LEU A 86 -6.29 -4.14 1.43
N TYR A 87 -7.27 -5.05 1.40
CA TYR A 87 -8.60 -4.87 2.00
C TYR A 87 -8.73 -5.49 3.39
N ARG A 88 -7.72 -6.23 3.85
CA ARG A 88 -7.77 -7.03 5.08
C ARG A 88 -6.76 -6.61 6.12
N LEU A 89 -5.83 -5.74 5.78
CA LEU A 89 -4.82 -5.21 6.67
C LEU A 89 -5.16 -3.79 7.05
N HIS A 90 -5.25 -3.53 8.35
CA HIS A 90 -5.46 -2.18 8.87
C HIS A 90 -4.14 -1.57 9.32
N LEU A 91 -3.87 -0.33 8.90
CA LEU A 91 -2.75 0.47 9.39
C LEU A 91 -3.26 1.78 9.98
N ASP A 92 -2.91 2.03 11.22
CA ASP A 92 -3.21 3.29 11.90
C ASP A 92 -2.27 4.40 11.44
N LEU A 93 -2.68 5.63 11.64
CA LEU A 93 -1.83 6.80 11.40
C LEU A 93 -0.62 6.75 12.33
N ALA A 94 0.53 7.17 11.82
CA ALA A 94 1.80 7.19 12.55
C ALA A 94 2.21 5.82 13.13
N SER A 95 1.71 4.74 12.56
CA SER A 95 2.13 3.39 12.94
C SER A 95 3.47 3.02 12.33
N LEU A 96 4.17 2.09 12.98
CA LEU A 96 5.44 1.55 12.50
C LEU A 96 5.27 0.10 12.07
N SER A 97 5.77 -0.22 10.89
CA SER A 97 5.91 -1.59 10.40
C SER A 97 7.36 -1.83 9.99
N ILE A 98 7.85 -3.05 10.15
CA ILE A 98 9.24 -3.41 9.87
C ILE A 98 9.26 -4.64 8.97
N ALA A 99 9.96 -4.54 7.85
CA ALA A 99 10.24 -5.65 6.96
C ALA A 99 11.74 -5.70 6.62
N GLU A 100 12.29 -6.89 6.53
CA GLU A 100 13.66 -7.13 6.08
C GLU A 100 13.63 -7.81 4.72
N PHE A 101 14.45 -7.33 3.80
CA PHE A 101 14.60 -7.88 2.46
C PHE A 101 16.03 -8.38 2.29
N TYR A 102 16.18 -9.61 1.84
CA TYR A 102 17.47 -10.30 1.72
C TYR A 102 17.91 -10.35 0.27
N PRO A 103 19.25 -10.46 0.00
CA PRO A 103 19.78 -10.48 -1.37
C PRO A 103 19.27 -11.62 -2.24
N ASP A 104 18.87 -12.75 -1.65
CA ASP A 104 18.32 -13.91 -2.36
C ASP A 104 16.85 -13.78 -2.75
N GLY A 105 16.24 -12.65 -2.46
CA GLY A 105 14.83 -12.39 -2.72
C GLY A 105 13.88 -12.81 -1.59
N ALA A 106 14.39 -13.41 -0.53
CA ALA A 106 13.60 -13.69 0.66
C ALA A 106 13.28 -12.42 1.43
N ALA A 107 12.24 -12.44 2.24
CA ALA A 107 11.87 -11.33 3.09
C ALA A 107 11.25 -11.83 4.40
N SER A 108 11.27 -10.98 5.42
CA SER A 108 10.66 -11.25 6.71
C SER A 108 9.95 -10.00 7.21
N VAL A 109 8.67 -10.11 7.54
CA VAL A 109 7.93 -9.03 8.20
C VAL A 109 8.03 -9.25 9.71
N ARG A 110 8.62 -8.29 10.42
CA ARG A 110 8.89 -8.42 11.86
C ARG A 110 7.87 -7.70 12.72
N LEU A 111 7.21 -6.69 12.17
CA LEU A 111 6.30 -5.84 12.92
C LEU A 111 5.29 -5.23 11.96
N VAL A 112 4.03 -5.18 12.36
CA VAL A 112 2.96 -4.54 11.60
C VAL A 112 2.13 -3.67 12.52
N ASN A 113 1.93 -2.41 12.13
CA ASN A 113 1.00 -1.49 12.78
C ASN A 113 1.28 -1.26 14.27
N GLN A 114 2.55 -1.07 14.65
CA GLN A 114 2.92 -0.75 16.01
C GLN A 114 2.59 0.70 16.34
N THR A 115 1.83 0.93 17.42
CA THR A 115 1.44 2.27 17.90
C THR A 115 1.74 2.49 19.38
N ALA A 116 2.37 1.54 20.07
CA ALA A 116 2.60 1.59 21.50
C ALA A 116 3.51 2.76 21.95
N TYR A 117 4.26 3.34 21.03
CA TYR A 117 5.12 4.50 21.29
C TYR A 117 4.39 5.85 21.24
N LEU A 118 3.14 5.86 20.80
CA LEU A 118 2.32 7.09 20.66
C LEU A 118 1.79 7.59 21.99
#